data_d0a9f3bfee14b24794d0c93d94109977
#
_entry.id   d0a9f3bfee14b24794d0c93d94109977
#
_cell.length_a   1.000
_cell.length_b   1.000
_cell.length_c   1.000
_cell.angle_alpha   90.00
_cell.angle_beta   90.00
_cell.angle_gamma   90.00
#
_symmetry.space_group_name_H-M   'P 1'
#
loop_
_entity.id
_entity.type
_entity.pdbx_description
1 polymer ?
#
loop_
_entity_poly.entity_id
_entity_poly.type
_entity_poly.pdbx_seq_one_letter_code
_entity_poly.pdbx_strand_id
1 'polypeptide(L)'
;MFVIDIDNIALQQIPDDNVLRELSKQVGNCAMQLGVELGLSMVEIEETLFKLSKDMYSQTFDVLQKWKKNREVKPIIRILMKAMQASDPRGLEFLIDKYA
;
A
#
# COMPACT_ATOMS: atom_id res chain seq x y z
N MET A 1 1.44 15.68 -14.28
CA MET A 1 0.46 15.27 -13.28
C MET A 1 -0.16 13.92 -13.67
N PHE A 2 -0.23 13.00 -12.74
CA PHE A 2 -0.82 11.70 -13.00
C PHE A 2 -2.31 11.69 -12.63
N VAL A 3 -3.14 11.16 -13.52
CA VAL A 3 -4.57 11.03 -13.27
C VAL A 3 -4.93 9.53 -13.25
N ILE A 4 -5.53 9.10 -12.14
CA ILE A 4 -5.98 7.71 -11.99
C ILE A 4 -7.31 7.57 -12.71
N ASP A 5 -7.35 6.69 -13.72
CA ASP A 5 -8.55 6.39 -14.49
C ASP A 5 -9.50 5.55 -13.65
N ILE A 6 -10.60 6.16 -13.19
CA ILE A 6 -11.55 5.49 -12.32
C ILE A 6 -12.38 4.43 -13.05
N ASP A 7 -12.42 4.49 -14.38
CA ASP A 7 -13.17 3.52 -15.19
C ASP A 7 -12.33 2.30 -15.58
N ASN A 8 -11.04 2.29 -15.25
CA ASN A 8 -10.17 1.17 -15.53
C ASN A 8 -10.48 0.02 -14.58
N ILE A 9 -10.99 -1.08 -15.13
CA ILE A 9 -11.39 -2.25 -14.36
C ILE A 9 -10.22 -2.84 -13.56
N ALA A 10 -9.00 -2.81 -14.12
CA ALA A 10 -7.82 -3.32 -13.41
C ALA A 10 -7.58 -2.62 -12.08
N LEU A 11 -7.91 -1.32 -11.99
CA LEU A 11 -7.71 -0.54 -10.77
C LEU A 11 -8.74 -0.86 -9.69
N GLN A 12 -9.80 -1.58 -10.04
CA GLN A 12 -10.84 -1.98 -9.11
C GLN A 12 -10.61 -3.38 -8.54
N GLN A 13 -9.54 -4.03 -8.96
CA GLN A 13 -9.18 -5.36 -8.46
C GLN A 13 -8.44 -5.27 -7.14
N ILE A 14 -8.53 -6.35 -6.37
CA ILE A 14 -7.77 -6.48 -5.12
C ILE A 14 -6.39 -7.04 -5.49
N PRO A 15 -5.30 -6.37 -5.11
CA PRO A 15 -3.96 -6.87 -5.44
C PRO A 15 -3.67 -8.17 -4.71
N ASP A 16 -2.97 -9.09 -5.39
CA ASP A 16 -2.56 -10.33 -4.74
C ASP A 16 -1.29 -10.10 -3.90
N ASP A 17 -0.93 -11.11 -3.11
CA ASP A 17 0.19 -11.00 -2.19
C ASP A 17 1.53 -10.83 -2.91
N ASN A 18 1.68 -11.41 -4.11
CA ASN A 18 2.91 -11.24 -4.88
C ASN A 18 3.12 -9.79 -5.29
N VAL A 19 2.04 -9.12 -5.71
CA VAL A 19 2.10 -7.69 -6.03
C VAL A 19 2.50 -6.88 -4.79
N LEU A 20 1.92 -7.19 -3.64
CA LEU A 20 2.24 -6.48 -2.40
C LEU A 20 3.70 -6.71 -1.97
N ARG A 21 4.24 -7.93 -2.17
CA ARG A 21 5.64 -8.21 -1.90
C ARG A 21 6.56 -7.40 -2.80
N GLU A 22 6.30 -7.40 -4.10
CA GLU A 22 7.11 -6.66 -5.05
C GLU A 22 7.04 -5.15 -4.77
N LEU A 23 5.86 -4.65 -4.48
CA LEU A 23 5.68 -3.24 -4.11
C LEU A 23 6.51 -2.88 -2.87
N SER A 24 6.50 -3.74 -1.87
CA SER A 24 7.26 -3.52 -0.63
C SER A 24 8.77 -3.42 -0.87
N LYS A 25 9.27 -4.08 -1.93
CA LYS A 25 10.68 -4.00 -2.32
C LYS A 25 11.01 -2.69 -3.04
N GLN A 26 10.04 -2.03 -3.64
CA GLN A 26 10.24 -0.84 -4.44
C GLN A 26 10.24 0.45 -3.64
N VAL A 27 9.75 0.41 -2.40
CA VAL A 27 9.58 1.60 -1.58
C VAL A 27 10.53 1.61 -0.40
N GLY A 28 10.75 2.81 0.14
CA GLY A 28 11.61 2.98 1.30
C GLY A 28 10.85 2.96 2.62
N ASN A 29 11.33 3.74 3.58
CA ASN A 29 10.76 3.79 4.92
C ASN A 29 9.48 4.62 4.94
N CYS A 30 8.38 4.04 4.44
CA CYS A 30 7.10 4.74 4.33
C CYS A 30 5.95 4.05 5.09
N ALA A 31 6.25 3.04 5.91
CA ALA A 31 5.20 2.21 6.51
C ALA A 31 4.22 3.02 7.35
N MET A 32 4.70 3.98 8.16
CA MET A 32 3.81 4.79 8.99
C MET A 32 2.87 5.63 8.13
N GLN A 33 3.43 6.40 7.19
CA GLN A 33 2.63 7.26 6.33
C GLN A 33 1.64 6.44 5.49
N LEU A 34 2.12 5.33 4.95
CA LEU A 34 1.29 4.43 4.17
C LEU A 34 0.13 3.89 4.99
N GLY A 35 0.39 3.47 6.23
CA GLY A 35 -0.66 2.99 7.13
C GLY A 35 -1.72 4.04 7.37
N VAL A 36 -1.30 5.28 7.61
CA VAL A 36 -2.23 6.41 7.81
C VAL A 36 -3.08 6.61 6.56
N GLU A 37 -2.46 6.65 5.40
CA GLU A 37 -3.17 6.88 4.14
C GLU A 37 -4.14 5.75 3.79
N LEU A 38 -3.83 4.52 4.20
CA LEU A 38 -4.69 3.36 3.99
C LEU A 38 -5.80 3.23 5.04
N GLY A 39 -5.82 4.11 6.03
CA GLY A 39 -6.88 4.13 7.03
C GLY A 39 -6.69 3.18 8.20
N LEU A 40 -5.48 2.67 8.41
CA LEU A 40 -5.19 1.84 9.57
C LEU A 40 -5.20 2.69 10.85
N SER A 41 -5.56 2.08 11.98
CA SER A 41 -5.48 2.76 13.27
C SER A 41 -4.02 2.94 13.69
N MET A 42 -3.76 3.92 14.54
CA MET A 42 -2.41 4.12 15.09
C MET A 42 -1.94 2.91 15.88
N VAL A 43 -2.85 2.20 16.54
CA VAL A 43 -2.52 0.97 17.26
C VAL A 43 -1.97 -0.08 16.30
N GLU A 44 -2.64 -0.27 15.16
CA GLU A 44 -2.20 -1.24 14.15
C GLU A 44 -0.83 -0.86 13.57
N ILE A 45 -0.63 0.43 13.29
CA ILE A 45 0.63 0.94 12.74
C ILE A 45 1.76 0.77 13.75
N GLU A 46 1.55 1.18 14.99
CA GLU A 46 2.56 1.08 16.04
C GLU A 46 2.93 -0.37 16.31
N GLU A 47 1.97 -1.27 16.29
CA GLU A 47 2.20 -2.71 16.45
C GLU A 47 3.17 -3.23 15.39
N THR A 48 2.95 -2.85 14.12
CA THR A 48 3.84 -3.23 13.02
C THR A 48 5.23 -2.66 13.22
N LEU A 49 5.33 -1.36 13.52
CA LEU A 49 6.63 -0.70 13.65
C LEU A 49 7.43 -1.24 14.83
N PHE A 50 6.76 -1.54 15.93
CA PHE A 50 7.42 -2.11 17.11
C PHE A 50 7.89 -3.55 16.85
N LYS A 51 7.02 -4.38 16.31
CA LYS A 51 7.27 -5.81 16.09
C LYS A 51 8.35 -6.05 15.03
N LEU A 52 8.40 -5.21 14.00
CA LEU A 52 9.29 -5.38 12.86
C LEU A 52 10.27 -4.21 12.73
N SER A 53 10.75 -3.71 13.85
CA SER A 53 11.47 -2.42 13.94
C SER A 53 12.76 -2.32 13.13
N LYS A 54 13.33 -3.45 12.68
CA LYS A 54 14.62 -3.46 11.98
C LYS A 54 14.51 -3.78 10.49
N ASP A 55 13.28 -3.93 9.97
CA ASP A 55 13.11 -4.39 8.60
C ASP A 55 12.01 -3.58 7.91
N MET A 56 12.44 -2.60 7.09
CA MET A 56 11.52 -1.73 6.37
C MET A 56 10.62 -2.48 5.40
N TYR A 57 11.16 -3.50 4.73
CA TYR A 57 10.38 -4.33 3.82
C TYR A 57 9.25 -5.03 4.56
N SER A 58 9.57 -5.67 5.68
CA SER A 58 8.58 -6.39 6.47
C SER A 58 7.53 -5.46 7.07
N GLN A 59 7.94 -4.26 7.49
CA GLN A 59 6.99 -3.25 7.98
C GLN A 59 5.99 -2.88 6.90
N THR A 60 6.48 -2.56 5.71
CA THR A 60 5.61 -2.16 4.60
C THR A 60 4.67 -3.30 4.22
N PHE A 61 5.21 -4.51 4.08
CA PHE A 61 4.39 -5.67 3.72
C PHE A 61 3.32 -5.94 4.78
N ASP A 62 3.66 -5.85 6.06
CA ASP A 62 2.70 -6.07 7.15
C ASP A 62 1.57 -5.03 7.13
N VAL A 63 1.91 -3.76 6.90
CA VAL A 63 0.90 -2.69 6.75
C VAL A 63 -0.05 -3.02 5.59
N LEU A 64 0.50 -3.44 4.45
CA LEU A 64 -0.31 -3.80 3.28
C LEU A 64 -1.21 -4.99 3.57
N GLN A 65 -0.72 -6.00 4.32
CA GLN A 65 -1.53 -7.14 4.69
C GLN A 65 -2.67 -6.74 5.64
N LYS A 66 -2.40 -5.88 6.61
CA LYS A 66 -3.44 -5.38 7.52
C LYS A 66 -4.52 -4.62 6.76
N TRP A 67 -4.11 -3.78 5.80
CA TRP A 67 -5.05 -3.08 4.94
C TRP A 67 -5.91 -4.05 4.13
N LYS A 68 -5.28 -5.06 3.53
CA LYS A 68 -5.99 -6.03 2.69
C LYS A 68 -7.02 -6.83 3.50
N LYS A 69 -6.76 -7.05 4.78
CA LYS A 69 -7.65 -7.79 5.68
C LYS A 69 -8.74 -6.91 6.28
N ASN A 70 -8.64 -5.60 6.13
CA ASN A 70 -9.65 -4.68 6.64
C ASN A 70 -10.93 -4.83 5.82
N ARG A 71 -12.05 -5.09 6.50
CA ARG A 71 -13.32 -5.38 5.84
C ARG A 71 -14.24 -4.17 5.69
N GLU A 72 -13.83 -3.04 6.23
CA GLU A 72 -14.65 -1.82 6.15
C GLU A 72 -14.65 -1.21 4.76
N VAL A 73 -13.52 -1.34 4.04
CA VAL A 73 -13.36 -0.80 2.70
C VAL A 73 -12.73 -1.87 1.82
N LYS A 74 -13.26 -2.07 0.61
CA LYS A 74 -12.69 -3.02 -0.34
C LYS A 74 -11.28 -2.55 -0.74
N PRO A 75 -10.23 -3.38 -0.50
CA PRO A 75 -8.83 -2.95 -0.73
C PRO A 75 -8.44 -3.08 -2.20
N ILE A 76 -8.90 -2.14 -3.01
CA ILE A 76 -8.63 -2.14 -4.46
C ILE A 76 -7.36 -1.38 -4.80
N ILE A 77 -6.79 -1.67 -5.97
CA ILE A 77 -5.53 -1.10 -6.44
C ILE A 77 -5.60 0.43 -6.53
N ARG A 78 -6.73 0.99 -6.91
CA ARG A 78 -6.89 2.44 -6.99
C ARG A 78 -6.66 3.13 -5.64
N ILE A 79 -7.15 2.53 -4.56
CA ILE A 79 -6.94 3.06 -3.21
C ILE A 79 -5.45 3.00 -2.86
N LEU A 80 -4.81 1.89 -3.21
CA LEU A 80 -3.37 1.72 -2.97
C LEU A 80 -2.55 2.74 -3.75
N MET A 81 -2.92 3.03 -5.00
CA MET A 81 -2.24 4.06 -5.79
C MET A 81 -2.32 5.44 -5.13
N LYS A 82 -3.49 5.80 -4.62
CA LYS A 82 -3.65 7.08 -3.92
C LYS A 82 -2.80 7.14 -2.66
N ALA A 83 -2.76 6.05 -1.91
CA ALA A 83 -1.96 5.97 -0.70
C ALA A 83 -0.47 6.09 -1.02
N MET A 84 -0.01 5.44 -2.09
CA MET A 84 1.38 5.52 -2.53
C MET A 84 1.74 6.91 -3.05
N GLN A 85 0.82 7.59 -3.72
CA GLN A 85 1.04 8.95 -4.17
C GLN A 85 1.40 9.88 -3.00
N ALA A 86 0.77 9.66 -1.85
CA ALA A 86 1.00 10.47 -0.65
C ALA A 86 2.19 9.98 0.18
N SER A 87 2.61 8.72 0.03
CA SER A 87 3.60 8.10 0.90
C SER A 87 4.96 7.93 0.25
N ASP A 88 4.99 7.31 -0.92
CA ASP A 88 6.24 7.06 -1.67
C ASP A 88 5.92 6.95 -3.16
N PRO A 89 6.27 7.98 -3.95
CA PRO A 89 5.99 8.00 -5.39
C PRO A 89 6.56 6.80 -6.16
N ARG A 90 7.63 6.17 -5.67
CA ARG A 90 8.18 4.98 -6.32
C ARG A 90 7.17 3.84 -6.33
N GLY A 91 6.37 3.73 -5.26
CA GLY A 91 5.30 2.75 -5.19
C GLY A 91 4.21 3.03 -6.21
N LEU A 92 3.88 4.31 -6.41
CA LEU A 92 2.91 4.69 -7.43
C LEU A 92 3.42 4.33 -8.83
N GLU A 93 4.67 4.63 -9.14
CA GLU A 93 5.26 4.29 -10.44
C GLU A 93 5.20 2.78 -10.70
N PHE A 94 5.53 1.98 -9.70
CA PHE A 94 5.45 0.52 -9.81
C PHE A 94 4.04 0.07 -10.18
N LEU A 95 3.04 0.62 -9.50
CA LEU A 95 1.63 0.24 -9.74
C LEU A 95 1.15 0.73 -11.11
N ILE A 96 1.56 1.91 -11.53
CA ILE A 96 1.23 2.43 -12.86
C ILE A 96 1.77 1.50 -13.94
N ASP A 97 3.03 1.10 -13.83
CA ASP A 97 3.66 0.21 -14.82
C ASP A 97 2.96 -1.13 -14.89
N LYS A 98 2.38 -1.58 -13.79
CA LYS A 98 1.75 -2.89 -13.73
C LYS A 98 0.29 -2.87 -14.16
N TYR A 99 -0.45 -1.81 -13.87
CA TYR A 99 -1.91 -1.80 -14.01
C TYR A 99 -2.46 -0.71 -14.91
N ALA A 100 -1.72 0.33 -15.15
CA ALA A 100 -2.18 1.44 -16.00
C ALA A 100 -1.44 1.49 -17.37
#